data_ef29dc6cef5c2d8a01d4119e4dd6f223
#
_entry.id   ef29dc6cef5c2d8a01d4119e4dd6f223
#
_cell.length_a   1.000
_cell.length_b   1.000
_cell.length_c   1.000
_cell.angle_alpha   90.00
_cell.angle_beta   90.00
_cell.angle_gamma   90.00
#
_symmetry.space_group_name_H-M   'P 1'
#
loop_
_entity.id
_entity.type
_entity.pdbx_description
1 polymer ?
#
loop_
_entity_poly.entity_id
_entity_poly.type
_entity_poly.pdbx_seq_one_letter_code
_entity_poly.pdbx_strand_id
1 'polypeptide(L)'
;MSEIREDYLPGCGYKIYQDPAEFTFTTDSVFLAHFPHLSNKAKVLELGCGTGAISFYLAARGAAEVTGLDVNPRMVELFNRSAEANGIFWQEETGATEMKAEVRKRGAVSVTDDSVSESKELAPKVHALEWDIKEIKSFCPTESFDLVVANPPYRNSGRERTIGTSACHEKTAVLEDFFAAACYALHSRGRFALVQLPERFMESMELAIRYNLQPKKLQWVHASVDKPAWIFLLEMVKNGSYGLEVLPPLIMYNADGTLTEQAKRQMEKD
;
A
#
# COMPACT_ATOMS: atom_id res chain seq x y z
N MET A 1 -11.88 26.43 -3.07
CA MET A 1 -11.75 25.08 -2.50
C MET A 1 -12.30 24.15 -3.54
N SER A 2 -11.53 23.14 -3.95
CA SER A 2 -12.02 22.10 -4.84
C SER A 2 -13.15 21.33 -4.14
N GLU A 3 -14.15 20.90 -4.89
CA GLU A 3 -15.26 20.12 -4.37
C GLU A 3 -14.77 18.68 -4.12
N ILE A 4 -14.83 18.20 -2.88
CA ILE A 4 -14.49 16.83 -2.53
C ILE A 4 -15.51 15.90 -3.17
N ARG A 5 -15.03 14.90 -3.90
CA ARG A 5 -15.85 13.88 -4.53
C ARG A 5 -15.93 12.65 -3.62
N GLU A 6 -17.13 12.13 -3.43
CA GLU A 6 -17.36 10.82 -2.84
C GLU A 6 -17.50 9.79 -3.96
N ASP A 7 -16.66 8.77 -3.92
CA ASP A 7 -16.68 7.64 -4.85
C ASP A 7 -16.81 6.32 -4.07
N TYR A 8 -17.04 5.23 -4.79
CA TYR A 8 -17.02 3.88 -4.23
C TYR A 8 -15.93 3.06 -4.90
N LEU A 9 -15.20 2.29 -4.10
CA LEU A 9 -14.22 1.37 -4.61
C LEU A 9 -14.93 0.14 -5.21
N PRO A 10 -14.74 -0.15 -6.50
CA PRO A 10 -15.36 -1.30 -7.16
C PRO A 10 -15.00 -2.61 -6.44
N GLY A 11 -15.96 -3.52 -6.33
CA GLY A 11 -15.77 -4.86 -5.75
C GLY A 11 -15.83 -4.92 -4.22
N CYS A 12 -15.30 -3.94 -3.48
CA CYS A 12 -15.37 -3.97 -2.01
C CYS A 12 -16.42 -3.05 -1.39
N GLY A 13 -17.01 -2.14 -2.17
CA GLY A 13 -18.09 -1.26 -1.73
C GLY A 13 -17.70 -0.18 -0.72
N TYR A 14 -16.45 -0.04 -0.35
CA TYR A 14 -16.01 1.03 0.53
C TYR A 14 -16.10 2.39 -0.15
N LYS A 15 -16.53 3.40 0.62
CA LYS A 15 -16.51 4.81 0.22
C LYS A 15 -15.11 5.35 0.27
N ILE A 16 -14.77 6.22 -0.69
CA ILE A 16 -13.51 6.94 -0.71
C ILE A 16 -13.76 8.41 -1.06
N TYR A 17 -13.20 9.31 -0.25
CA TYR A 17 -13.23 10.74 -0.51
C TYR A 17 -11.97 11.15 -1.27
N GLN A 18 -12.14 11.90 -2.35
CA GLN A 18 -11.07 12.34 -3.22
C GLN A 18 -11.15 13.83 -3.50
N ASP A 19 -10.01 14.47 -3.67
CA ASP A 19 -9.89 15.84 -4.15
C ASP A 19 -9.36 15.81 -5.59
N PRO A 20 -10.20 16.12 -6.60
CA PRO A 20 -9.78 16.10 -8.00
C PRO A 20 -8.67 17.10 -8.34
N ALA A 21 -8.42 18.12 -7.49
CA ALA A 21 -7.33 19.06 -7.67
C ALA A 21 -5.97 18.51 -7.22
N GLU A 22 -5.99 17.45 -6.42
CA GLU A 22 -4.79 16.78 -5.90
C GLU A 22 -4.55 15.47 -6.66
N PHE A 23 -4.58 14.36 -5.96
CA PHE A 23 -4.39 13.04 -6.53
C PHE A 23 -5.65 12.19 -6.35
N THR A 24 -6.07 11.52 -7.42
CA THR A 24 -7.13 10.50 -7.38
C THR A 24 -6.52 9.14 -7.66
N PHE A 25 -7.07 8.09 -7.03
CA PHE A 25 -6.58 6.74 -7.27
C PHE A 25 -6.77 6.31 -8.73
N THR A 26 -5.89 5.45 -9.19
CA THR A 26 -5.88 4.92 -10.55
C THR A 26 -6.09 3.41 -10.55
N THR A 27 -6.30 2.83 -11.72
CA THR A 27 -6.40 1.38 -11.92
C THR A 27 -5.16 0.64 -11.39
N ASP A 28 -3.99 1.27 -11.41
CA ASP A 28 -2.73 0.71 -10.90
C ASP A 28 -2.83 0.38 -9.40
N SER A 29 -3.52 1.25 -8.63
CA SER A 29 -3.79 1.02 -7.20
C SER A 29 -4.66 -0.22 -6.98
N VAL A 30 -5.68 -0.42 -7.83
CA VAL A 30 -6.55 -1.61 -7.76
C VAL A 30 -5.74 -2.87 -8.05
N PHE A 31 -4.92 -2.86 -9.09
CA PHE A 31 -4.07 -4.02 -9.42
C PHE A 31 -3.09 -4.33 -8.31
N LEU A 32 -2.41 -3.31 -7.79
CA LEU A 32 -1.48 -3.52 -6.69
C LEU A 32 -2.19 -4.08 -5.46
N ALA A 33 -3.37 -3.57 -5.11
CA ALA A 33 -4.12 -4.04 -3.95
C ALA A 33 -4.50 -5.53 -4.02
N HIS A 34 -4.73 -6.08 -5.23
CA HIS A 34 -5.09 -7.49 -5.44
C HIS A 34 -3.90 -8.40 -5.75
N PHE A 35 -2.74 -7.85 -6.01
CA PHE A 35 -1.56 -8.59 -6.45
C PHE A 35 -0.83 -9.36 -5.34
N PRO A 36 -0.52 -8.77 -4.15
CA PRO A 36 0.27 -9.44 -3.15
C PRO A 36 -0.48 -10.58 -2.48
N HIS A 37 0.29 -11.57 -2.03
CA HIS A 37 -0.21 -12.51 -1.06
C HIS A 37 -0.47 -11.79 0.26
N LEU A 38 -1.69 -11.86 0.75
CA LEU A 38 -2.12 -11.33 2.05
C LEU A 38 -2.39 -12.51 2.99
N SER A 39 -1.64 -12.59 4.08
CA SER A 39 -1.92 -13.56 5.14
C SER A 39 -3.15 -13.12 5.95
N ASN A 40 -3.87 -14.09 6.49
CA ASN A 40 -5.03 -13.79 7.31
C ASN A 40 -4.61 -12.93 8.53
N LYS A 41 -5.38 -11.88 8.79
CA LYS A 41 -5.12 -10.91 9.88
C LYS A 41 -3.76 -10.20 9.79
N ALA A 42 -3.22 -10.04 8.59
CA ALA A 42 -1.97 -9.34 8.38
C ALA A 42 -2.00 -7.90 8.91
N LYS A 43 -0.87 -7.46 9.42
CA LYS A 43 -0.56 -6.06 9.70
C LYS A 43 0.14 -5.46 8.49
N VAL A 44 -0.49 -4.43 7.90
CA VAL A 44 -0.08 -3.85 6.62
C VAL A 44 0.35 -2.41 6.79
N LEU A 45 1.40 -2.02 6.06
CA LEU A 45 1.86 -0.63 5.92
C LEU A 45 1.78 -0.22 4.44
N GLU A 46 1.10 0.89 4.15
CA GLU A 46 1.13 1.54 2.84
C GLU A 46 2.02 2.78 2.87
N LEU A 47 3.04 2.82 2.01
CA LEU A 47 3.97 3.94 1.88
C LEU A 47 3.52 4.86 0.75
N GLY A 48 3.23 6.14 1.05
CA GLY A 48 2.62 7.08 0.12
C GLY A 48 1.17 6.73 -0.16
N CYS A 49 0.34 6.67 0.88
CA CYS A 49 -1.00 6.08 0.80
C CYS A 49 -2.03 6.95 0.04
N GLY A 50 -1.76 8.23 -0.19
CA GLY A 50 -2.72 9.12 -0.81
C GLY A 50 -4.08 9.06 -0.10
N THR A 51 -5.16 8.91 -0.85
CA THR A 51 -6.52 8.78 -0.30
C THR A 51 -6.87 7.38 0.21
N GLY A 52 -5.95 6.39 0.12
CA GLY A 52 -6.07 5.09 0.78
C GLY A 52 -6.72 3.97 -0.02
N ALA A 53 -6.85 4.09 -1.34
CA ALA A 53 -7.52 3.07 -2.14
C ALA A 53 -6.93 1.66 -1.93
N ILE A 54 -5.60 1.52 -1.92
CA ILE A 54 -4.92 0.23 -1.70
C ILE A 54 -5.21 -0.28 -0.29
N SER A 55 -5.10 0.60 0.71
CA SER A 55 -5.40 0.27 2.12
C SER A 55 -6.80 -0.27 2.33
N PHE A 56 -7.81 0.35 1.72
CA PHE A 56 -9.20 -0.10 1.84
C PHE A 56 -9.42 -1.45 1.16
N TYR A 57 -8.86 -1.70 -0.02
CA TYR A 57 -8.90 -3.02 -0.64
C TYR A 57 -8.21 -4.09 0.22
N LEU A 58 -7.06 -3.79 0.82
CA LEU A 58 -6.36 -4.74 1.69
C LEU A 58 -7.16 -5.04 2.96
N ALA A 59 -7.83 -4.02 3.52
CA ALA A 59 -8.77 -4.20 4.63
C ALA A 59 -9.94 -5.11 4.24
N ALA A 60 -10.58 -4.87 3.08
CA ALA A 60 -11.65 -5.73 2.56
C ALA A 60 -11.19 -7.17 2.31
N ARG A 61 -9.91 -7.38 1.95
CA ARG A 61 -9.29 -8.69 1.74
C ARG A 61 -8.88 -9.41 3.04
N GLY A 62 -9.16 -8.83 4.22
CA GLY A 62 -8.95 -9.48 5.52
C GLY A 62 -7.66 -9.08 6.25
N ALA A 63 -7.02 -7.97 5.91
CA ALA A 63 -6.00 -7.37 6.77
C ALA A 63 -6.64 -6.97 8.11
N ALA A 64 -5.99 -7.27 9.24
CA ALA A 64 -6.51 -6.87 10.55
C ALA A 64 -6.20 -5.41 10.88
N GLU A 65 -5.07 -4.92 10.40
CA GLU A 65 -4.62 -3.56 10.63
C GLU A 65 -3.94 -3.03 9.36
N VAL A 66 -4.31 -1.84 8.94
CA VAL A 66 -3.70 -1.15 7.81
C VAL A 66 -3.34 0.27 8.22
N THR A 67 -2.06 0.58 8.16
CA THR A 67 -1.55 1.93 8.43
C THR A 67 -1.05 2.54 7.12
N GLY A 68 -1.55 3.72 6.78
CA GLY A 68 -1.07 4.52 5.66
C GLY A 68 -0.12 5.62 6.13
N LEU A 69 0.94 5.88 5.37
CA LEU A 69 1.82 7.04 5.56
C LEU A 69 1.80 7.92 4.32
N ASP A 70 1.61 9.21 4.50
CA ASP A 70 1.74 10.20 3.44
C ASP A 70 2.29 11.51 4.00
N VAL A 71 3.06 12.26 3.21
CA VAL A 71 3.58 13.57 3.60
C VAL A 71 2.55 14.69 3.36
N ASN A 72 1.51 14.42 2.58
CA ASN A 72 0.46 15.40 2.28
C ASN A 72 -0.67 15.31 3.31
N PRO A 73 -0.81 16.30 4.22
CA PRO A 73 -1.83 16.27 5.26
C PRO A 73 -3.25 16.23 4.69
N ARG A 74 -3.46 16.76 3.48
CA ARG A 74 -4.77 16.70 2.82
C ARG A 74 -5.14 15.28 2.42
N MET A 75 -4.17 14.50 1.94
CA MET A 75 -4.39 13.09 1.62
C MET A 75 -4.73 12.28 2.87
N VAL A 76 -3.98 12.50 3.95
CA VAL A 76 -4.22 11.87 5.26
C VAL A 76 -5.62 12.20 5.80
N GLU A 77 -6.06 13.46 5.71
CA GLU A 77 -7.41 13.90 6.09
C GLU A 77 -8.48 13.12 5.31
N LEU A 78 -8.36 13.06 3.98
CA LEU A 78 -9.33 12.36 3.11
C LEU A 78 -9.33 10.86 3.35
N PHE A 79 -8.17 10.26 3.57
CA PHE A 79 -8.03 8.86 3.96
C PHE A 79 -8.81 8.56 5.26
N ASN A 80 -8.51 9.30 6.33
CA ASN A 80 -9.13 9.06 7.64
C ASN A 80 -10.64 9.32 7.61
N ARG A 81 -11.08 10.36 6.92
CA ARG A 81 -12.52 10.59 6.65
C ARG A 81 -13.18 9.42 5.93
N SER A 82 -12.48 8.79 4.97
CA SER A 82 -12.97 7.60 4.28
C SER A 82 -13.07 6.40 5.23
N ALA A 83 -12.06 6.20 6.09
CA ALA A 83 -12.08 5.14 7.09
C ALA A 83 -13.22 5.30 8.09
N GLU A 84 -13.47 6.52 8.56
CA GLU A 84 -14.62 6.87 9.44
C GLU A 84 -15.96 6.56 8.77
N ALA A 85 -16.14 7.00 7.52
CA ALA A 85 -17.37 6.78 6.76
C ALA A 85 -17.68 5.30 6.50
N ASN A 86 -16.67 4.44 6.54
CA ASN A 86 -16.78 2.99 6.41
C ASN A 86 -16.83 2.25 7.77
N GLY A 87 -16.74 2.96 8.90
CA GLY A 87 -16.79 2.36 10.24
C GLY A 87 -15.58 1.49 10.60
N ILE A 88 -14.44 1.71 9.95
CA ILE A 88 -13.18 0.95 10.14
C ILE A 88 -12.03 1.82 10.63
N PHE A 89 -12.30 3.10 10.89
CA PHE A 89 -11.30 4.03 11.41
C PHE A 89 -10.86 3.63 12.82
N TRP A 90 -9.56 3.65 13.04
CA TRP A 90 -8.99 3.40 14.34
C TRP A 90 -7.92 4.45 14.65
N GLN A 91 -8.00 5.03 15.82
CA GLN A 91 -7.02 5.95 16.35
C GLN A 91 -6.48 5.39 17.67
N GLU A 92 -5.16 5.30 17.78
CA GLU A 92 -4.56 5.03 19.09
C GLU A 92 -4.87 6.18 20.05
N GLU A 93 -5.41 5.86 21.24
CA GLU A 93 -5.70 6.87 22.27
C GLU A 93 -4.44 7.50 22.89
N THR A 94 -3.26 7.08 22.47
CA THR A 94 -1.99 7.51 23.04
C THR A 94 -1.09 8.15 21.98
N GLY A 95 -0.63 9.36 22.28
CA GLY A 95 0.31 10.09 21.44
C GLY A 95 1.62 9.31 21.19
N ALA A 96 2.30 9.58 20.09
CA ALA A 96 3.53 8.95 19.60
C ALA A 96 4.66 8.77 20.64
N THR A 97 4.53 9.41 21.82
CA THR A 97 5.49 9.33 22.93
C THR A 97 5.33 8.05 23.77
N GLU A 98 4.14 7.42 23.79
CA GLU A 98 3.87 6.22 24.61
C GLU A 98 4.08 4.90 23.87
N MET A 99 4.06 4.87 22.53
CA MET A 99 4.41 3.68 21.75
C MET A 99 5.80 3.11 22.10
N LYS A 100 6.74 3.96 22.53
CA LYS A 100 8.06 3.52 23.00
C LYS A 100 8.04 2.77 24.33
N ALA A 101 6.98 2.88 25.13
CA ALA A 101 6.91 2.31 26.49
C ALA A 101 6.17 0.95 26.53
N GLU A 102 5.16 0.71 25.69
CA GLU A 102 4.36 -0.53 25.77
C GLU A 102 5.00 -1.75 25.11
N VAL A 103 5.84 -1.56 24.08
CA VAL A 103 6.59 -2.66 23.43
C VAL A 103 7.54 -3.35 24.40
N ARG A 104 7.96 -2.71 25.49
CA ARG A 104 8.82 -3.31 26.54
C ARG A 104 8.08 -4.20 27.55
N LYS A 105 6.74 -4.19 27.63
CA LYS A 105 5.97 -4.89 28.65
C LYS A 105 5.29 -6.21 28.22
N ARG A 106 5.30 -6.57 26.92
CA ARG A 106 4.66 -7.79 26.42
C ARG A 106 5.54 -9.05 26.43
N GLY A 107 6.57 -9.09 27.24
CA GLY A 107 7.32 -10.30 27.56
C GLY A 107 6.85 -10.86 28.91
N ALA A 108 5.81 -11.64 28.91
CA ALA A 108 5.30 -12.48 29.99
C ALA A 108 3.88 -12.16 30.47
N VAL A 109 2.88 -12.85 29.98
CA VAL A 109 1.70 -13.24 30.77
C VAL A 109 1.17 -14.59 30.28
N SER A 110 1.02 -15.46 31.26
CA SER A 110 0.51 -16.81 31.25
C SER A 110 -1.00 -16.88 31.01
N VAL A 111 -1.38 -17.98 30.39
CA VAL A 111 -2.73 -18.54 30.15
C VAL A 111 -3.61 -18.62 31.42
N THR A 112 -4.87 -18.26 31.29
CA THR A 112 -6.08 -19.06 31.57
C THR A 112 -7.31 -18.17 31.48
N ASP A 113 -8.22 -18.44 30.55
CA ASP A 113 -9.61 -18.76 30.87
C ASP A 113 -10.35 -19.20 29.58
N ASP A 114 -10.90 -20.42 29.65
CA ASP A 114 -11.80 -20.98 28.65
C ASP A 114 -13.19 -20.38 28.81
N SER A 115 -13.60 -19.56 27.84
CA SER A 115 -15.02 -19.37 27.55
C SER A 115 -15.22 -19.22 26.05
N VAL A 116 -15.84 -20.24 25.46
CA VAL A 116 -16.31 -20.24 24.07
C VAL A 116 -17.26 -19.07 23.88
N SER A 117 -16.79 -18.03 23.19
CA SER A 117 -17.64 -16.99 22.63
C SER A 117 -17.46 -16.95 21.12
N GLU A 118 -18.57 -17.02 20.41
CA GLU A 118 -18.66 -16.84 18.96
C GLU A 118 -17.71 -15.74 18.52
N SER A 119 -16.79 -16.08 17.59
CA SER A 119 -15.82 -15.15 17.04
C SER A 119 -16.56 -14.09 16.21
N LYS A 120 -16.95 -12.99 16.86
CA LYS A 120 -17.23 -11.75 16.15
C LYS A 120 -15.93 -11.39 15.43
N GLU A 121 -15.92 -11.53 14.11
CA GLU A 121 -14.84 -11.04 13.26
C GLU A 121 -14.69 -9.54 13.57
N LEU A 122 -13.58 -9.16 14.24
CA LEU A 122 -13.32 -7.76 14.53
C LEU A 122 -13.14 -7.02 13.20
N ALA A 123 -13.85 -5.91 13.03
CA ALA A 123 -13.66 -5.03 11.88
C ALA A 123 -12.17 -4.63 11.76
N PRO A 124 -11.66 -4.52 10.53
CA PRO A 124 -10.27 -4.12 10.31
C PRO A 124 -10.03 -2.72 10.90
N LYS A 125 -8.81 -2.49 11.37
CA LYS A 125 -8.36 -1.21 11.90
C LYS A 125 -7.59 -0.48 10.81
N VAL A 126 -8.11 0.65 10.33
CA VAL A 126 -7.52 1.40 9.22
C VAL A 126 -7.34 2.86 9.59
N HIS A 127 -6.12 3.39 9.41
CA HIS A 127 -5.83 4.80 9.62
C HIS A 127 -4.63 5.25 8.79
N ALA A 128 -4.50 6.56 8.58
CA ALA A 128 -3.32 7.17 7.98
C ALA A 128 -2.72 8.24 8.90
N LEU A 129 -1.41 8.43 8.77
CA LEU A 129 -0.64 9.42 9.49
C LEU A 129 0.20 10.27 8.53
N GLU A 130 0.29 11.56 8.83
CA GLU A 130 1.22 12.45 8.15
C GLU A 130 2.64 12.11 8.59
N TRP A 131 3.41 11.50 7.69
CA TRP A 131 4.76 11.05 7.99
C TRP A 131 5.63 10.95 6.74
N ASP A 132 6.91 11.37 6.85
CA ASP A 132 7.90 11.14 5.80
C ASP A 132 8.46 9.71 5.93
N ILE A 133 8.33 8.91 4.87
CA ILE A 133 8.82 7.53 4.84
C ILE A 133 10.34 7.43 5.07
N LYS A 134 11.11 8.49 4.81
CA LYS A 134 12.55 8.57 5.12
C LYS A 134 12.83 8.51 6.63
N GLU A 135 11.84 8.90 7.44
CA GLU A 135 11.89 8.87 8.90
C GLU A 135 11.22 7.62 9.50
N ILE A 136 11.13 6.53 8.73
CA ILE A 136 10.46 5.28 9.14
C ILE A 136 10.97 4.74 10.48
N LYS A 137 12.25 4.94 10.79
CA LYS A 137 12.87 4.47 12.04
C LYS A 137 12.36 5.16 13.29
N SER A 138 11.85 6.38 13.14
CA SER A 138 11.20 7.11 14.24
C SER A 138 9.69 6.84 14.30
N PHE A 139 9.11 6.33 13.21
CA PHE A 139 7.71 5.96 13.12
C PHE A 139 7.40 4.66 13.85
N CYS A 140 8.09 3.58 13.53
CA CYS A 140 7.81 2.26 14.11
C CYS A 140 9.10 1.51 14.49
N PRO A 141 9.02 0.51 15.39
CA PRO A 141 10.09 -0.45 15.57
C PRO A 141 10.38 -1.20 14.27
N THR A 142 11.61 -1.71 14.13
CA THR A 142 11.91 -2.65 13.03
C THR A 142 11.03 -3.89 13.14
N GLU A 143 10.75 -4.52 12.00
CA GLU A 143 10.02 -5.80 11.95
C GLU A 143 8.62 -5.72 12.57
N SER A 144 7.84 -4.70 12.21
CA SER A 144 6.50 -4.45 12.74
C SER A 144 5.37 -4.89 11.81
N PHE A 145 5.63 -5.18 10.53
CA PHE A 145 4.61 -5.43 9.53
C PHE A 145 4.84 -6.73 8.74
N ASP A 146 3.74 -7.37 8.35
CA ASP A 146 3.73 -8.58 7.54
C ASP A 146 3.81 -8.27 6.05
N LEU A 147 3.15 -7.18 5.63
CA LEU A 147 3.10 -6.69 4.26
C LEU A 147 3.35 -5.19 4.24
N VAL A 148 4.22 -4.76 3.34
CA VAL A 148 4.37 -3.36 2.94
C VAL A 148 3.95 -3.24 1.49
N VAL A 149 3.18 -2.20 1.15
CA VAL A 149 2.78 -1.89 -0.22
C VAL A 149 3.16 -0.46 -0.57
N ALA A 150 3.47 -0.22 -1.84
CA ALA A 150 3.75 1.13 -2.33
C ALA A 150 3.37 1.29 -3.81
N ASN A 151 2.77 2.43 -4.12
CA ASN A 151 2.62 2.95 -5.47
C ASN A 151 3.46 4.25 -5.60
N PRO A 152 4.80 4.12 -5.70
CA PRO A 152 5.69 5.27 -5.71
C PRO A 152 5.45 6.16 -6.93
N PRO A 153 5.70 7.48 -6.84
CA PRO A 153 5.55 8.38 -7.97
C PRO A 153 6.41 7.90 -9.15
N TYR A 154 5.81 7.87 -10.34
CA TYR A 154 6.44 7.29 -11.54
C TYR A 154 7.61 8.09 -12.09
N ARG A 155 7.69 9.38 -11.79
CA ARG A 155 8.75 10.26 -12.29
C ARG A 155 9.63 10.73 -11.15
N ASN A 156 10.94 10.65 -11.35
CA ASN A 156 11.85 11.45 -10.53
C ASN A 156 11.49 12.91 -10.80
N SER A 157 11.27 13.69 -9.75
CA SER A 157 10.86 15.09 -9.76
C SER A 157 11.96 16.03 -10.31
N GLY A 158 12.52 15.67 -11.47
CA GLY A 158 13.46 16.47 -12.24
C GLY A 158 12.82 17.43 -13.27
N ARG A 159 11.49 17.42 -13.39
CA ARG A 159 10.73 18.44 -14.12
C ARG A 159 9.58 18.91 -13.24
N GLU A 160 9.81 20.05 -12.62
CA GLU A 160 8.80 20.84 -11.92
C GLU A 160 7.53 20.98 -12.76
N ARG A 161 6.40 20.43 -12.26
CA ARG A 161 5.13 21.06 -12.59
C ARG A 161 5.04 22.31 -11.75
N THR A 162 5.33 23.46 -12.36
CA THR A 162 5.00 24.78 -11.81
C THR A 162 3.47 24.91 -11.76
N ILE A 163 2.86 24.41 -10.71
CA ILE A 163 1.50 24.75 -10.32
C ILE A 163 1.63 25.36 -8.92
N GLY A 164 1.51 26.66 -8.89
CA GLY A 164 1.32 27.66 -7.88
C GLY A 164 1.65 27.35 -6.41
N THR A 165 2.53 28.24 -5.89
CA THR A 165 2.63 28.72 -4.52
C THR A 165 2.93 27.71 -3.41
N SER A 166 4.15 27.61 -3.09
CA SER A 166 4.82 27.73 -1.80
C SER A 166 6.20 27.08 -1.88
N ALA A 167 7.22 27.88 -1.64
CA ALA A 167 8.61 27.41 -1.61
C ALA A 167 8.83 26.53 -0.36
N CYS A 168 8.53 25.27 -0.46
CA CYS A 168 9.04 24.23 0.42
C CYS A 168 9.75 23.23 -0.50
N HIS A 169 11.07 23.23 -0.50
CA HIS A 169 11.90 22.22 -1.16
C HIS A 169 11.82 20.90 -0.35
N GLU A 170 10.64 20.32 -0.26
CA GLU A 170 10.50 18.94 0.19
C GLU A 170 11.03 18.05 -0.93
N LYS A 171 12.21 17.48 -0.70
CA LYS A 171 12.77 16.46 -1.58
C LYS A 171 11.80 15.28 -1.55
N THR A 172 10.97 15.17 -2.57
CA THR A 172 10.07 14.02 -2.79
C THR A 172 10.87 12.73 -2.61
N ALA A 173 10.32 11.75 -1.89
CA ALA A 173 10.96 10.46 -1.69
C ALA A 173 11.29 9.82 -3.05
N VAL A 174 12.49 9.24 -3.18
CA VAL A 174 12.92 8.49 -4.36
C VAL A 174 12.61 7.00 -4.18
N LEU A 175 12.70 6.22 -5.24
CA LEU A 175 12.36 4.79 -5.19
C LEU A 175 13.15 4.04 -4.11
N GLU A 176 14.42 4.38 -3.92
CA GLU A 176 15.28 3.80 -2.89
C GLU A 176 14.73 4.00 -1.46
N ASP A 177 14.12 5.15 -1.17
CA ASP A 177 13.51 5.42 0.14
C ASP A 177 12.38 4.43 0.46
N PHE A 178 11.57 4.06 -0.55
CA PHE A 178 10.51 3.06 -0.39
C PHE A 178 11.08 1.66 -0.10
N PHE A 179 12.16 1.26 -0.77
CA PHE A 179 12.84 -0.01 -0.50
C PHE A 179 13.47 -0.04 0.89
N ALA A 180 14.13 1.06 1.30
CA ALA A 180 14.73 1.20 2.62
C ALA A 180 13.67 1.13 3.73
N ALA A 181 12.57 1.87 3.58
CA ALA A 181 11.47 1.88 4.53
C ALA A 181 10.79 0.51 4.62
N ALA A 182 10.50 -0.13 3.49
CA ALA A 182 9.90 -1.46 3.44
C ALA A 182 10.81 -2.50 4.11
N CYS A 183 12.10 -2.50 3.79
CA CYS A 183 13.05 -3.43 4.40
C CYS A 183 13.13 -3.26 5.93
N TYR A 184 13.10 -2.01 6.41
CA TYR A 184 13.12 -1.74 7.85
C TYR A 184 11.85 -2.21 8.55
N ALA A 185 10.67 -1.87 7.99
CA ALA A 185 9.38 -2.11 8.62
C ALA A 185 8.94 -3.58 8.60
N LEU A 186 9.37 -4.36 7.60
CA LEU A 186 8.95 -5.75 7.43
C LEU A 186 9.59 -6.71 8.42
N HIS A 187 8.82 -7.66 8.91
CA HIS A 187 9.34 -8.88 9.53
C HIS A 187 10.25 -9.66 8.58
N SER A 188 11.12 -10.50 9.14
CA SER A 188 11.79 -11.52 8.31
C SER A 188 10.73 -12.42 7.67
N ARG A 189 10.82 -12.66 6.38
CA ARG A 189 9.81 -13.33 5.52
C ARG A 189 8.57 -12.49 5.23
N GLY A 190 8.46 -11.27 5.73
CA GLY A 190 7.44 -10.30 5.33
C GLY A 190 7.56 -9.92 3.86
N ARG A 191 6.52 -9.35 3.29
CA ARG A 191 6.39 -9.11 1.85
C ARG A 191 6.38 -7.62 1.54
N PHE A 192 7.06 -7.25 0.47
CA PHE A 192 6.97 -5.92 -0.13
C PHE A 192 6.38 -6.05 -1.53
N ALA A 193 5.29 -5.33 -1.80
CA ALA A 193 4.70 -5.28 -3.13
C ALA A 193 4.67 -3.84 -3.65
N LEU A 194 5.03 -3.66 -4.91
CA LEU A 194 5.00 -2.37 -5.57
C LEU A 194 4.47 -2.46 -6.99
N VAL A 195 3.97 -1.34 -7.50
CA VAL A 195 3.70 -1.09 -8.91
C VAL A 195 4.65 -0.02 -9.44
N GLN A 196 5.18 -0.18 -10.64
CA GLN A 196 6.10 0.79 -11.23
C GLN A 196 6.14 0.70 -12.76
N LEU A 197 6.70 1.73 -13.40
CA LEU A 197 6.91 1.76 -14.86
C LEU A 197 8.00 0.78 -15.32
N PRO A 198 7.89 0.18 -16.52
CA PRO A 198 8.86 -0.76 -17.06
C PRO A 198 10.30 -0.23 -17.10
N GLU A 199 10.50 1.06 -17.36
CA GLU A 199 11.80 1.72 -17.40
C GLU A 199 12.54 1.69 -16.06
N ARG A 200 11.81 1.53 -14.94
CA ARG A 200 12.38 1.43 -13.59
C ARG A 200 12.57 -0.01 -13.10
N PHE A 201 12.34 -0.98 -13.99
CA PHE A 201 12.45 -2.39 -13.60
C PHE A 201 13.86 -2.77 -13.13
N MET A 202 14.89 -2.37 -13.88
CA MET A 202 16.27 -2.70 -13.51
C MET A 202 16.69 -2.04 -12.20
N GLU A 203 16.33 -0.76 -12.01
CA GLU A 203 16.55 -0.07 -10.74
C GLU A 203 15.86 -0.79 -9.57
N SER A 204 14.61 -1.24 -9.77
CA SER A 204 13.88 -2.01 -8.76
C SER A 204 14.57 -3.34 -8.42
N MET A 205 15.16 -4.03 -9.40
CA MET A 205 15.91 -5.26 -9.17
C MET A 205 17.22 -5.01 -8.39
N GLU A 206 17.95 -3.94 -8.72
CA GLU A 206 19.17 -3.55 -8.01
C GLU A 206 18.87 -3.21 -6.54
N LEU A 207 17.80 -2.45 -6.31
CA LEU A 207 17.35 -2.11 -4.96
C LEU A 207 16.87 -3.35 -4.20
N ALA A 208 16.15 -4.26 -4.85
CA ALA A 208 15.70 -5.51 -4.25
C ALA A 208 16.88 -6.34 -3.71
N ILE A 209 17.95 -6.46 -4.50
CA ILE A 209 19.19 -7.15 -4.08
C ILE A 209 19.85 -6.40 -2.92
N ARG A 210 20.00 -5.08 -3.02
CA ARG A 210 20.67 -4.23 -2.01
C ARG A 210 19.99 -4.33 -0.65
N TYR A 211 18.65 -4.40 -0.62
CA TYR A 211 17.85 -4.43 0.61
C TYR A 211 17.42 -5.85 1.03
N ASN A 212 17.99 -6.92 0.45
CA ASN A 212 17.62 -8.31 0.75
C ASN A 212 16.10 -8.59 0.63
N LEU A 213 15.44 -7.91 -0.30
CA LEU A 213 14.06 -8.11 -0.69
C LEU A 213 14.01 -9.01 -1.92
N GLN A 214 13.94 -10.32 -1.70
CA GLN A 214 14.05 -11.30 -2.79
C GLN A 214 12.80 -11.30 -3.68
N PRO A 215 12.89 -11.00 -4.99
CA PRO A 215 11.77 -11.06 -5.91
C PRO A 215 11.11 -12.45 -5.95
N LYS A 216 9.79 -12.49 -5.87
CA LYS A 216 9.00 -13.73 -5.83
C LYS A 216 7.94 -13.81 -6.88
N LYS A 217 7.31 -12.69 -7.22
CA LYS A 217 6.23 -12.67 -8.20
C LYS A 217 6.31 -11.40 -9.03
N LEU A 218 6.23 -11.55 -10.34
CA LEU A 218 6.24 -10.46 -11.31
C LEU A 218 5.05 -10.60 -12.25
N GLN A 219 4.36 -9.51 -12.52
CA GLN A 219 3.33 -9.46 -13.55
C GLN A 219 3.45 -8.17 -14.36
N TRP A 220 3.49 -8.31 -15.67
CA TRP A 220 3.41 -7.20 -16.61
C TRP A 220 1.95 -6.87 -16.91
N VAL A 221 1.61 -5.58 -16.97
CA VAL A 221 0.27 -5.11 -17.33
C VAL A 221 0.33 -4.38 -18.67
N HIS A 222 -0.54 -4.79 -19.60
CA HIS A 222 -0.62 -4.24 -20.95
C HIS A 222 -2.01 -3.68 -21.19
N ALA A 223 -2.09 -2.58 -21.96
CA ALA A 223 -3.38 -2.05 -22.39
C ALA A 223 -4.10 -3.03 -23.31
N SER A 224 -3.40 -3.60 -24.29
CA SER A 224 -3.89 -4.65 -25.19
C SER A 224 -2.73 -5.58 -25.54
N VAL A 225 -3.03 -6.72 -26.14
CA VAL A 225 -2.05 -7.79 -26.44
C VAL A 225 -0.92 -7.31 -27.34
N ASP A 226 -1.17 -6.33 -28.20
CA ASP A 226 -0.24 -5.74 -29.18
C ASP A 226 0.50 -4.51 -28.67
N LYS A 227 0.22 -4.05 -27.45
CA LYS A 227 0.87 -2.88 -26.84
C LYS A 227 1.96 -3.31 -25.85
N PRO A 228 3.04 -2.53 -25.72
CA PRO A 228 4.01 -2.78 -24.66
C PRO A 228 3.36 -2.69 -23.27
N ALA A 229 3.99 -3.33 -22.28
CA ALA A 229 3.60 -3.16 -20.89
C ALA A 229 3.69 -1.68 -20.50
N TRP A 230 2.71 -1.20 -19.75
CA TRP A 230 2.74 0.17 -19.22
C TRP A 230 3.21 0.22 -17.76
N ILE A 231 2.95 -0.83 -16.99
CA ILE A 231 3.44 -1.01 -15.60
C ILE A 231 3.84 -2.46 -15.38
N PHE A 232 4.55 -2.68 -14.29
CA PHE A 232 4.72 -4.00 -13.71
C PHE A 232 4.33 -3.99 -12.23
N LEU A 233 3.90 -5.15 -11.76
CA LEU A 233 3.64 -5.47 -10.37
C LEU A 233 4.73 -6.41 -9.89
N LEU A 234 5.35 -6.10 -8.76
CA LEU A 234 6.45 -6.89 -8.20
C LEU A 234 6.18 -7.17 -6.73
N GLU A 235 6.20 -8.45 -6.35
CA GLU A 235 6.20 -8.87 -4.95
C GLU A 235 7.55 -9.47 -4.58
N MET A 236 8.10 -9.04 -3.46
CA MET A 236 9.37 -9.46 -2.90
C MET A 236 9.19 -9.98 -1.49
N VAL A 237 10.12 -10.79 -1.00
CA VAL A 237 10.13 -11.33 0.37
C VAL A 237 11.44 -10.96 1.05
N LYS A 238 11.36 -10.33 2.21
CA LYS A 238 12.54 -10.00 3.02
C LYS A 238 13.23 -11.29 3.48
N ASN A 239 14.55 -11.38 3.24
CA ASN A 239 15.36 -12.57 3.53
C ASN A 239 14.78 -13.85 2.87
N GLY A 240 14.14 -13.71 1.72
CA GLY A 240 13.58 -14.82 0.96
C GLY A 240 14.65 -15.68 0.27
N SER A 241 14.32 -16.93 -0.07
CA SER A 241 15.13 -17.77 -0.95
C SER A 241 15.00 -17.30 -2.40
N TYR A 242 15.90 -17.71 -3.29
CA TYR A 242 15.78 -17.48 -4.73
C TYR A 242 14.52 -18.12 -5.33
N GLY A 243 14.11 -17.60 -6.47
CA GLY A 243 12.98 -18.10 -7.25
C GLY A 243 11.95 -16.98 -7.50
N LEU A 244 11.82 -16.63 -8.77
CA LEU A 244 10.86 -15.64 -9.28
C LEU A 244 9.85 -16.36 -10.18
N GLU A 245 8.57 -16.21 -9.84
CA GLU A 245 7.45 -16.58 -10.69
C GLU A 245 7.07 -15.37 -11.56
N VAL A 246 7.12 -15.54 -12.88
CA VAL A 246 6.59 -14.55 -13.82
C VAL A 246 5.20 -14.99 -14.23
N LEU A 247 4.20 -14.25 -13.79
CA LEU A 247 2.80 -14.54 -14.11
C LEU A 247 2.50 -14.21 -15.59
N PRO A 248 1.47 -14.84 -16.18
CA PRO A 248 0.95 -14.38 -17.46
C PRO A 248 0.63 -12.88 -17.43
N PRO A 249 0.88 -12.16 -18.53
CA PRO A 249 0.61 -10.72 -18.57
C PRO A 249 -0.87 -10.44 -18.33
N LEU A 250 -1.16 -9.38 -17.59
CA LEU A 250 -2.52 -8.85 -17.44
C LEU A 250 -2.83 -7.96 -18.65
N ILE A 251 -3.77 -8.38 -19.47
CA ILE A 251 -4.24 -7.60 -20.62
C ILE A 251 -5.53 -6.89 -20.23
N MET A 252 -5.56 -5.55 -20.38
CA MET A 252 -6.72 -4.76 -19.94
C MET A 252 -7.90 -4.84 -20.90
N TYR A 253 -7.63 -4.62 -22.18
CA TYR A 253 -8.67 -4.47 -23.19
C TYR A 253 -8.57 -5.48 -24.30
N ASN A 254 -9.73 -5.97 -24.74
CA ASN A 254 -9.89 -6.72 -25.97
C ASN A 254 -9.69 -5.79 -27.20
N ALA A 255 -9.60 -6.39 -28.39
CA ALA A 255 -9.46 -5.64 -29.63
C ALA A 255 -10.64 -4.68 -29.91
N ASP A 256 -11.82 -4.94 -29.36
CA ASP A 256 -13.01 -4.11 -29.46
C ASP A 256 -13.08 -2.99 -28.42
N GLY A 257 -12.06 -2.86 -27.56
CA GLY A 257 -11.98 -1.86 -26.49
C GLY A 257 -12.74 -2.21 -25.22
N THR A 258 -13.37 -3.38 -25.12
CA THR A 258 -14.00 -3.86 -23.88
C THR A 258 -12.94 -4.40 -22.91
N LEU A 259 -13.23 -4.36 -21.60
CA LEU A 259 -12.36 -5.00 -20.61
C LEU A 259 -12.30 -6.51 -20.83
N THR A 260 -11.10 -7.08 -20.72
CA THR A 260 -10.94 -8.55 -20.71
C THR A 260 -11.56 -9.15 -19.46
N GLU A 261 -11.94 -10.42 -19.52
CA GLU A 261 -12.41 -11.16 -18.34
C GLU A 261 -11.36 -11.23 -17.22
N GLN A 262 -10.08 -11.25 -17.57
CA GLN A 262 -8.99 -11.20 -16.61
C GLN A 262 -8.96 -9.86 -15.87
N ALA A 263 -9.10 -8.74 -16.58
CA ALA A 263 -9.14 -7.40 -16.00
C ALA A 263 -10.36 -7.21 -15.11
N LYS A 264 -11.56 -7.62 -15.56
CA LYS A 264 -12.78 -7.59 -14.75
C LYS A 264 -12.61 -8.35 -13.44
N ARG A 265 -12.15 -9.59 -13.50
CA ARG A 265 -11.90 -10.41 -12.30
C ARG A 265 -10.90 -9.77 -11.35
N GLN A 266 -9.90 -9.04 -11.85
CA GLN A 266 -8.91 -8.37 -11.01
C GLN A 266 -9.48 -7.11 -10.36
N MET A 267 -10.44 -6.45 -11.00
CA MET A 267 -11.08 -5.24 -10.50
C MET A 267 -12.30 -5.51 -9.61
N GLU A 268 -12.90 -6.71 -9.72
CA GLU A 268 -14.12 -7.13 -9.03
C GLU A 268 -13.88 -8.25 -8.02
N LYS A 269 -12.61 -8.56 -7.72
CA LYS A 269 -12.29 -9.58 -6.71
C LYS A 269 -12.80 -9.15 -5.34
N ASP A 270 -13.77 -9.89 -4.86
CA ASP A 270 -14.23 -9.89 -3.46
C ASP A 270 -13.11 -10.31 -2.48
#